data_1fe600fab1c0a7bfe81a95d4c8f15a81
#
_entry.id   1fe600fab1c0a7bfe81a95d4c8f15a81
#
_cell.length_a   1.000
_cell.length_b   1.000
_cell.length_c   1.000
_cell.angle_alpha   90.00
_cell.angle_beta   90.00
_cell.angle_gamma   90.00
#
_symmetry.space_group_name_H-M   'P 1'
#
loop_
_entity.id
_entity.type
_entity.pdbx_description
1 polymer ?
#
loop_
_entity_poly.entity_id
_entity_poly.type
_entity_poly.pdbx_seq_one_letter_code
_entity_poly.pdbx_strand_id
1 'polypeptide(L)'
;MTSPTRIKLSITQELIADALQRDSAHCVIAEAIRQQVPNACMVQVDMRTARWSNPLTEERFVYLTPDKAQEIIIRFDQGMEIKPVEITLRTPIQISKMRRGEHLRRRKPAKPRKQRVMSTMRSDGVIIGGRLPRVSNMAKVRRWGRRAFIE
;
A
#
# COMPACT_ATOMS: atom_id res chain seq x y z
N MET A 1 14.78 5.96 -24.19
CA MET A 1 15.37 4.81 -23.46
C MET A 1 14.26 3.80 -23.25
N THR A 2 14.42 2.64 -23.87
CA THR A 2 13.44 1.54 -23.71
C THR A 2 13.55 0.98 -22.30
N SER A 3 12.46 1.05 -21.56
CA SER A 3 12.36 0.39 -20.24
C SER A 3 12.71 -1.09 -20.41
N PRO A 4 13.53 -1.66 -19.53
CA PRO A 4 13.91 -3.06 -19.63
C PRO A 4 12.65 -3.92 -19.49
N THR A 5 12.27 -4.57 -20.56
CA THR A 5 11.06 -5.42 -20.61
C THR A 5 11.20 -6.65 -19.71
N ARG A 6 12.43 -7.07 -19.43
CA ARG A 6 12.74 -8.23 -18.60
C ARG A 6 13.96 -7.94 -17.73
N ILE A 7 13.85 -8.18 -16.45
CA ILE A 7 14.92 -7.93 -15.49
C ILE A 7 15.30 -9.25 -14.84
N LYS A 8 16.59 -9.58 -14.87
CA LYS A 8 17.16 -10.71 -14.13
C LYS A 8 17.70 -10.17 -12.82
N LEU A 9 17.35 -10.81 -11.73
CA LEU A 9 17.81 -10.50 -10.38
C LEU A 9 18.57 -11.70 -9.83
N SER A 10 19.79 -11.48 -9.38
CA SER A 10 20.61 -12.48 -8.70
C SER A 10 20.49 -12.28 -7.21
N ILE A 11 20.00 -13.26 -6.49
CA ILE A 11 19.96 -13.28 -5.03
C ILE A 11 21.24 -13.92 -4.53
N THR A 12 22.07 -13.15 -3.86
CA THR A 12 23.33 -13.60 -3.27
C THR A 12 23.17 -13.85 -1.77
N GLN A 13 24.13 -14.54 -1.17
CA GLN A 13 24.13 -14.80 0.27
C GLN A 13 24.23 -13.50 1.09
N GLU A 14 24.95 -12.50 0.57
CA GLU A 14 25.08 -11.19 1.19
C GLU A 14 23.73 -10.48 1.26
N LEU A 15 22.98 -10.47 0.15
CA LEU A 15 21.63 -9.88 0.11
C LEU A 15 20.66 -10.55 1.09
N ILE A 16 20.79 -11.87 1.26
CA ILE A 16 19.97 -12.61 2.22
C ILE A 16 20.31 -12.20 3.67
N ALA A 17 21.60 -11.93 3.95
CA ALA A 17 22.04 -11.51 5.27
C ALA A 17 21.60 -10.06 5.62
N ASP A 18 21.57 -9.18 4.63
CA ASP A 18 21.20 -7.78 4.81
C ASP A 18 19.69 -7.52 4.83
N ALA A 19 18.91 -8.45 4.32
CA ALA A 19 17.46 -8.31 4.20
C ALA A 19 16.73 -8.43 5.54
N LEU A 20 15.58 -7.75 5.65
CA LEU A 20 14.71 -7.80 6.82
C LEU A 20 13.49 -8.67 6.56
N GLN A 21 13.16 -9.54 7.53
CA GLN A 21 11.97 -10.38 7.48
C GLN A 21 10.70 -9.54 7.67
N ARG A 22 9.65 -9.90 6.97
CA ARG A 22 8.31 -9.28 7.08
C ARG A 22 8.28 -7.78 6.75
N ASP A 23 9.26 -7.32 5.98
CA ASP A 23 9.33 -5.94 5.50
C ASP A 23 9.26 -5.91 3.97
N SER A 24 8.19 -5.37 3.41
CA SER A 24 8.00 -5.27 1.96
C SER A 24 9.02 -4.35 1.27
N ALA A 25 9.61 -3.42 2.01
CA ALA A 25 10.59 -2.48 1.50
C ALA A 25 12.04 -3.01 1.59
N HIS A 26 12.33 -3.91 2.52
CA HIS A 26 13.67 -4.43 2.80
C HIS A 26 13.76 -5.96 2.72
N CYS A 27 12.81 -6.63 2.09
CA CYS A 27 12.91 -8.07 1.83
C CYS A 27 14.04 -8.37 0.83
N VAL A 28 14.44 -9.62 0.75
CA VAL A 28 15.52 -10.09 -0.14
C VAL A 28 15.35 -9.64 -1.60
N ILE A 29 14.14 -9.69 -2.11
CA ILE A 29 13.81 -9.26 -3.48
C ILE A 29 13.92 -7.75 -3.63
N ALA A 30 13.49 -6.98 -2.63
CA ALA A 30 13.56 -5.52 -2.66
C ALA A 30 15.02 -5.04 -2.64
N GLU A 31 15.88 -5.67 -1.84
CA GLU A 31 17.31 -5.36 -1.82
C GLU A 31 17.97 -5.75 -3.14
N ALA A 32 17.63 -6.90 -3.74
CA ALA A 32 18.13 -7.27 -5.06
C ALA A 32 17.74 -6.25 -6.14
N ILE A 33 16.51 -5.72 -6.12
CA ILE A 33 16.07 -4.68 -7.05
C ILE A 33 16.88 -3.40 -6.84
N ARG A 34 17.10 -2.96 -5.59
CA ARG A 34 17.87 -1.75 -5.29
C ARG A 34 19.30 -1.82 -5.80
N GLN A 35 19.95 -2.96 -5.65
CA GLN A 35 21.34 -3.14 -6.07
C GLN A 35 21.49 -3.29 -7.58
N GLN A 36 20.58 -4.00 -8.23
CA GLN A 36 20.77 -4.44 -9.61
C GLN A 36 20.00 -3.61 -10.64
N VAL A 37 18.94 -2.90 -10.21
CA VAL A 37 18.18 -2.02 -11.10
C VAL A 37 18.69 -0.59 -10.93
N PRO A 38 19.23 0.04 -11.98
CA PRO A 38 19.76 1.40 -11.87
C PRO A 38 18.65 2.39 -11.52
N ASN A 39 18.96 3.28 -10.59
CA ASN A 39 18.04 4.34 -10.13
C ASN A 39 16.69 3.86 -9.59
N ALA A 40 16.61 2.62 -9.13
CA ALA A 40 15.40 2.13 -8.45
C ALA A 40 15.29 2.77 -7.05
N CYS A 41 14.21 3.50 -6.81
CA CYS A 41 13.89 4.07 -5.52
C CYS A 41 12.45 3.70 -5.10
N MET A 42 12.15 3.84 -3.81
CA MET A 42 10.85 3.51 -3.23
C MET A 42 10.41 2.08 -3.59
N VAL A 43 11.35 1.15 -3.49
CA VAL A 43 11.11 -0.27 -3.80
C VAL A 43 10.19 -0.87 -2.76
N GLN A 44 9.16 -1.56 -3.21
CA GLN A 44 8.24 -2.34 -2.40
C GLN A 44 7.90 -3.64 -3.11
N VAL A 45 8.00 -4.73 -2.42
CA VAL A 45 7.72 -6.06 -2.96
C VAL A 45 6.69 -6.76 -2.08
N ASP A 46 5.60 -7.14 -2.71
CA ASP A 46 4.52 -7.93 -2.11
C ASP A 46 4.46 -9.31 -2.77
N MET A 47 3.63 -10.20 -2.24
CA MET A 47 3.38 -11.52 -2.83
C MET A 47 2.85 -11.46 -4.27
N ARG A 48 2.20 -10.38 -4.66
CA ARG A 48 1.62 -10.22 -5.99
C ARG A 48 2.44 -9.33 -6.91
N THR A 49 3.04 -8.27 -6.37
CA THR A 49 3.68 -7.23 -7.18
C THR A 49 5.00 -6.77 -6.60
N ALA A 50 5.95 -6.51 -7.48
CA ALA A 50 7.17 -5.78 -7.18
C ALA A 50 7.05 -4.39 -7.82
N ARG A 51 7.23 -3.34 -7.02
CA ARG A 51 7.01 -1.94 -7.42
C ARG A 51 8.21 -1.09 -7.07
N TRP A 52 8.60 -0.23 -7.97
CA TRP A 52 9.62 0.80 -7.71
C TRP A 52 9.43 2.00 -8.61
N SER A 53 10.10 3.07 -8.28
CA SER A 53 10.08 4.32 -9.04
C SER A 53 11.47 4.63 -9.56
N ASN A 54 11.54 5.20 -10.75
CA ASN A 54 12.77 5.74 -11.30
C ASN A 54 12.65 7.27 -11.37
N PRO A 55 13.42 8.02 -10.54
CA PRO A 55 13.33 9.47 -10.49
C PRO A 55 13.83 10.15 -11.76
N LEU A 56 14.70 9.50 -12.56
CA LEU A 56 15.24 10.08 -13.79
C LEU A 56 14.22 10.06 -14.92
N THR A 57 13.45 8.99 -15.06
CA THR A 57 12.39 8.89 -16.06
C THR A 57 11.04 9.39 -15.56
N GLU A 58 10.95 9.71 -14.26
CA GLU A 58 9.70 10.06 -13.59
C GLU A 58 8.62 8.98 -13.75
N GLU A 59 9.02 7.72 -13.80
CA GLU A 59 8.14 6.58 -14.02
C GLU A 59 8.12 5.65 -12.80
N ARG A 60 6.97 5.09 -12.55
CA ARG A 60 6.76 4.02 -11.58
C ARG A 60 6.44 2.73 -12.30
N PHE A 61 7.19 1.70 -11.99
CA PHE A 61 7.05 0.37 -12.57
C PHE A 61 6.34 -0.56 -11.60
N VAL A 62 5.46 -1.40 -12.13
CA VAL A 62 4.80 -2.48 -11.40
C VAL A 62 4.97 -3.76 -12.18
N TYR A 63 5.60 -4.75 -11.56
CA TYR A 63 5.81 -6.09 -12.11
C TYR A 63 5.02 -7.11 -11.30
N LEU A 64 4.64 -8.22 -11.91
CA LEU A 64 4.16 -9.37 -11.16
C LEU A 64 5.33 -10.08 -10.48
N THR A 65 5.13 -10.44 -9.23
CA THR A 65 6.08 -11.26 -8.47
C THR A 65 6.00 -12.70 -8.98
N PRO A 66 7.07 -13.25 -9.58
CA PRO A 66 7.05 -14.64 -10.08
C PRO A 66 6.98 -15.64 -8.93
N ASP A 67 6.46 -16.83 -9.19
CA ASP A 67 6.24 -17.88 -8.18
C ASP A 67 7.50 -18.22 -7.37
N LYS A 68 8.66 -18.26 -8.04
CA LYS A 68 9.97 -18.45 -7.37
C LYS A 68 10.26 -17.34 -6.35
N ALA A 69 9.94 -16.09 -6.68
CA ALA A 69 10.14 -14.98 -5.76
C ALA A 69 9.16 -15.04 -4.58
N GLN A 70 7.92 -15.43 -4.82
CA GLN A 70 6.93 -15.64 -3.76
C GLN A 70 7.39 -16.74 -2.79
N GLU A 71 7.88 -17.85 -3.30
CA GLU A 71 8.44 -18.95 -2.49
C GLU A 71 9.60 -18.48 -1.60
N ILE A 72 10.50 -17.67 -2.17
CA ILE A 72 11.64 -17.11 -1.42
C ILE A 72 11.16 -16.17 -0.32
N ILE A 73 10.21 -15.29 -0.60
CA ILE A 73 9.64 -14.38 0.40
C ILE A 73 9.03 -15.19 1.55
N ILE A 74 8.22 -16.21 1.24
CA ILE A 74 7.59 -17.05 2.26
C ILE A 74 8.64 -17.75 3.11
N ARG A 75 9.63 -18.40 2.51
CA ARG A 75 10.70 -19.11 3.22
C ARG A 75 11.51 -18.16 4.11
N PHE A 76 11.84 -17.00 3.57
CA PHE A 76 12.59 -15.98 4.30
C PHE A 76 11.83 -15.47 5.52
N ASP A 77 10.54 -15.16 5.36
CA ASP A 77 9.68 -14.68 6.45
C ASP A 77 9.42 -15.74 7.53
N GLN A 78 9.55 -17.03 7.18
CA GLN A 78 9.48 -18.15 8.10
C GLN A 78 10.83 -18.48 8.76
N GLY A 79 11.89 -17.78 8.40
CA GLY A 79 13.24 -18.04 8.93
C GLY A 79 13.89 -19.30 8.37
N MET A 80 13.41 -19.80 7.22
CA MET A 80 14.00 -20.96 6.55
C MET A 80 15.25 -20.56 5.76
N GLU A 81 16.18 -21.47 5.62
CA GLU A 81 17.37 -21.28 4.81
C GLU A 81 17.01 -21.08 3.33
N ILE A 82 17.59 -20.05 2.75
CA ILE A 82 17.46 -19.72 1.32
C ILE A 82 18.82 -19.88 0.66
N LYS A 83 18.83 -20.56 -0.47
CA LYS A 83 20.02 -20.67 -1.32
C LYS A 83 20.07 -19.54 -2.32
N PRO A 84 21.26 -19.08 -2.72
CA PRO A 84 21.42 -18.15 -3.83
C PRO A 84 20.71 -18.64 -5.08
N VAL A 85 19.96 -17.76 -5.73
CA VAL A 85 19.14 -18.13 -6.89
C VAL A 85 18.92 -16.93 -7.82
N GLU A 86 18.72 -17.19 -9.09
CA GLU A 86 18.32 -16.18 -10.05
C GLU A 86 16.82 -16.16 -10.27
N ILE A 87 16.26 -14.94 -10.30
CA ILE A 87 14.86 -14.68 -10.54
C ILE A 87 14.74 -13.76 -11.76
N THR A 88 13.73 -13.98 -12.56
CA THR A 88 13.44 -13.11 -13.70
C THR A 88 12.09 -12.46 -13.55
N LEU A 89 12.08 -11.14 -13.43
CA LEU A 89 10.88 -10.32 -13.60
C LEU A 89 10.60 -10.19 -15.11
N ARG A 90 9.41 -10.55 -15.51
CA ARG A 90 9.03 -10.55 -16.93
C ARG A 90 8.78 -9.13 -17.42
N THR A 91 7.61 -8.85 -17.94
CA THR A 91 7.22 -7.52 -18.41
C THR A 91 6.49 -6.77 -17.29
N PRO A 92 6.66 -5.43 -17.20
CA PRO A 92 5.86 -4.66 -16.29
C PRO A 92 4.38 -4.72 -16.70
N ILE A 93 3.51 -4.92 -15.71
CA ILE A 93 2.06 -4.89 -15.94
C ILE A 93 1.50 -3.47 -15.97
N GLN A 94 2.22 -2.54 -15.36
CA GLN A 94 1.86 -1.15 -15.33
C GLN A 94 3.09 -0.26 -15.27
N ILE A 95 3.09 0.80 -16.08
CA ILE A 95 4.05 1.89 -16.03
C ILE A 95 3.24 3.18 -15.88
N SER A 96 3.46 3.92 -14.81
CA SER A 96 2.77 5.17 -14.55
C SER A 96 3.76 6.32 -14.40
N LYS A 97 3.46 7.46 -15.01
CA LYS A 97 4.27 8.68 -14.82
C LYS A 97 4.01 9.26 -13.43
N MET A 98 5.09 9.59 -12.72
CA MET A 98 5.00 10.30 -11.47
C MET A 98 4.67 11.77 -11.76
N ARG A 99 3.56 12.26 -11.22
CA ARG A 99 3.21 13.68 -11.36
C ARG A 99 4.04 14.51 -10.40
N ARG A 100 4.97 15.30 -10.91
CA ARG A 100 5.66 16.32 -10.11
C ARG A 100 4.63 17.28 -9.52
N GLY A 101 4.62 17.42 -8.20
CA GLY A 101 3.93 18.52 -7.50
C GLY A 101 2.48 18.29 -7.11
N GLU A 102 1.91 17.10 -7.24
CA GLU A 102 0.55 16.84 -6.75
C GLU A 102 0.45 16.86 -5.21
N HIS A 103 1.58 16.70 -4.51
CA HIS A 103 1.67 16.87 -3.06
C HIS A 103 1.58 18.33 -2.60
N LEU A 104 1.76 19.29 -3.51
CA LEU A 104 1.69 20.71 -3.22
C LEU A 104 0.32 21.35 -3.58
N ARG A 105 -0.62 20.59 -4.11
CA ARG A 105 -1.99 21.06 -4.08
C ARG A 105 -2.40 21.12 -2.61
N ARG A 106 -2.17 22.32 -2.00
CA ARG A 106 -2.78 22.70 -0.73
C ARG A 106 -4.20 22.16 -0.77
N ARG A 107 -4.49 21.15 0.04
CA ARG A 107 -5.87 20.74 0.27
C ARG A 107 -6.60 22.04 0.55
N LYS A 108 -7.50 22.44 -0.34
CA LYS A 108 -8.36 23.59 -0.08
C LYS A 108 -8.86 23.38 1.35
N PRO A 109 -8.68 24.39 2.23
CA PRO A 109 -9.12 24.22 3.60
C PRO A 109 -10.56 23.71 3.55
N ALA A 110 -10.82 22.64 4.25
CA ALA A 110 -12.16 22.05 4.28
C ALA A 110 -13.11 23.18 4.69
N LYS A 111 -14.10 23.45 3.85
CA LYS A 111 -15.11 24.45 4.19
C LYS A 111 -15.57 24.18 5.61
N PRO A 112 -15.57 25.19 6.51
CA PRO A 112 -15.93 24.96 7.89
C PRO A 112 -17.28 24.21 7.89
N ARG A 113 -17.27 23.02 8.46
CA ARG A 113 -18.46 22.19 8.55
C ARG A 113 -19.43 23.01 9.40
N LYS A 114 -20.53 23.49 8.81
CA LYS A 114 -21.56 24.21 9.55
C LYS A 114 -21.85 23.35 10.77
N GLN A 115 -21.53 23.89 11.97
CA GLN A 115 -21.83 23.19 13.21
C GLN A 115 -23.33 22.90 13.17
N ARG A 116 -23.67 21.65 13.25
CA ARG A 116 -25.06 21.25 13.42
C ARG A 116 -25.49 21.77 14.76
N VAL A 117 -26.39 22.75 14.75
CA VAL A 117 -27.04 23.20 15.98
C VAL A 117 -27.72 21.97 16.56
N MET A 118 -27.23 21.55 17.72
CA MET A 118 -27.89 20.46 18.48
C MET A 118 -29.29 20.93 18.84
N SER A 119 -30.28 20.13 18.53
CA SER A 119 -31.64 20.37 18.99
C SER A 119 -31.66 20.30 20.50
N THR A 120 -32.07 21.36 21.13
CA THR A 120 -32.31 21.40 22.58
C THR A 120 -33.77 21.04 22.84
N MET A 121 -33.99 20.15 23.80
CA MET A 121 -35.34 19.87 24.31
C MET A 121 -35.70 20.92 25.33
N ARG A 122 -36.92 21.42 25.25
CA ARG A 122 -37.54 22.18 26.37
C ARG A 122 -37.91 21.24 27.49
N SER A 123 -38.10 21.80 28.67
CA SER A 123 -38.59 21.08 29.87
C SER A 123 -39.96 20.41 29.71
N ASP A 124 -40.74 20.85 28.72
CA ASP A 124 -42.02 20.28 28.31
C ASP A 124 -41.90 19.10 27.32
N GLY A 125 -40.68 18.69 26.97
CA GLY A 125 -40.42 17.59 26.02
C GLY A 125 -40.52 18.00 24.53
N VAL A 126 -40.78 19.26 24.25
CA VAL A 126 -40.86 19.75 22.85
C VAL A 126 -39.48 20.01 22.29
N ILE A 127 -39.20 19.47 21.13
CA ILE A 127 -37.93 19.70 20.39
C ILE A 127 -38.00 21.05 19.68
N ILE A 128 -37.09 21.97 20.06
CA ILE A 128 -36.99 23.28 19.42
C ILE A 128 -35.72 23.34 18.60
N GLY A 129 -35.91 23.51 17.30
CA GLY A 129 -34.81 23.70 16.37
C GLY A 129 -33.90 22.49 16.25
N GLY A 130 -33.23 22.39 15.13
CA GLY A 130 -32.34 21.30 14.82
C GLY A 130 -33.03 20.12 14.15
N ARG A 131 -32.33 19.51 13.19
CA ARG A 131 -32.77 18.27 12.56
C ARG A 131 -32.47 17.10 13.46
N LEU A 132 -33.46 16.26 13.71
CA LEU A 132 -33.25 14.94 14.29
C LEU A 132 -32.10 14.23 13.56
N PRO A 133 -31.20 13.51 14.28
CA PRO A 133 -30.16 12.72 13.64
C PRO A 133 -30.81 11.76 12.64
N ARG A 134 -30.29 11.73 11.43
CA ARG A 134 -30.85 10.85 10.39
C ARG A 134 -30.88 9.41 10.90
N VAL A 135 -32.04 8.81 10.85
CA VAL A 135 -32.30 7.42 11.25
C VAL A 135 -31.32 6.43 10.63
N SER A 136 -30.77 6.75 9.42
CA SER A 136 -29.75 5.97 8.76
C SER A 136 -28.47 5.75 9.56
N ASN A 137 -28.09 6.72 10.41
CA ASN A 137 -26.88 6.59 11.23
C ASN A 137 -27.14 5.69 12.46
N MET A 138 -28.34 5.74 13.01
CA MET A 138 -28.73 4.85 14.10
C MET A 138 -28.92 3.40 13.61
N ALA A 139 -29.43 3.20 12.39
CA ALA A 139 -29.54 1.87 11.79
C ALA A 139 -28.15 1.22 11.54
N LYS A 140 -27.15 2.01 11.19
CA LYS A 140 -25.77 1.51 11.04
C LYS A 140 -25.19 1.06 12.39
N VAL A 141 -25.36 1.85 13.44
CA VAL A 141 -24.88 1.49 14.79
C VAL A 141 -25.57 0.22 15.30
N ARG A 142 -26.89 0.09 15.10
CA ARG A 142 -27.63 -1.12 15.48
C ARG A 142 -27.22 -2.36 14.68
N ARG A 143 -26.86 -2.21 13.38
CA ARG A 143 -26.34 -3.33 12.58
C ARG A 143 -25.02 -3.87 13.11
N TRP A 144 -24.13 -3.01 13.56
CA TRP A 144 -22.86 -3.44 14.16
C TRP A 144 -23.07 -4.14 15.49
N GLY A 145 -23.94 -3.62 16.34
CA GLY A 145 -24.29 -4.24 17.61
C GLY A 145 -24.95 -5.63 17.49
N ARG A 146 -25.80 -5.83 16.47
CA ARG A 146 -26.44 -7.14 16.25
C ARG A 146 -25.49 -8.23 15.75
N ARG A 147 -24.45 -7.88 14.99
CA ARG A 147 -23.46 -8.86 14.54
C ARG A 147 -22.54 -9.36 15.65
N ALA A 148 -22.40 -8.62 16.71
CA ALA A 148 -21.59 -9.02 17.87
C ALA A 148 -22.30 -10.02 18.81
N PHE A 149 -23.61 -10.26 18.61
CA PHE A 149 -24.42 -11.12 19.49
C PHE A 149 -25.04 -12.34 18.79
N ILE A 150 -24.59 -12.66 17.55
CA ILE A 150 -25.00 -13.88 16.86
C ILE A 150 -23.75 -14.75 16.68
N GLU A 151 -23.37 -15.40 17.74
CA GLU A 151 -22.68 -16.68 17.78
C GLU A 151 -23.54 -17.64 18.57
#